data_b2fe3f066c66c8cd4955d3088534ebe6
#
_entry.id   b2fe3f066c66c8cd4955d3088534ebe6
#
_cell.length_a   1.000
_cell.length_b   1.000
_cell.length_c   1.000
_cell.angle_alpha   90.00
_cell.angle_beta   90.00
_cell.angle_gamma   90.00
#
_symmetry.space_group_name_H-M   'P 1'
#
loop_
_entity.id
_entity.type
_entity.pdbx_description
1 polymer ?
#
loop_
_entity_poly.entity_id
_entity_poly.type
_entity_poly.pdbx_seq_one_letter_code
_entity_poly.pdbx_strand_id
1 'polypeptide(L)'
;MGARAGEVSPVAAGAADIGPLNAANYRITDGDRIGEGGLKQKYRQNVAAIRTLRRVQAESRPPTPEEKSVIAKYVGWGGLPQVFATPEDAPQWRAEQEELAALLEPDEMSSARATVLNAHYPSPTVIRGMYAAMDRLGFKHGRI
;
A
#
# COMPACT_ATOMS: atom_id res chain seq x y z
N MET A 1 1.69 39.76 29.71
CA MET A 1 2.59 38.62 29.44
C MET A 1 1.84 37.67 28.52
N GLY A 2 2.09 37.75 27.22
CA GLY A 2 1.43 36.98 26.20
C GLY A 2 2.26 35.74 25.83
N ALA A 3 1.69 34.56 25.97
CA ALA A 3 2.26 33.34 25.44
C ALA A 3 1.88 33.23 23.95
N ARG A 4 2.87 33.25 23.06
CA ARG A 4 2.70 32.99 21.63
C ARG A 4 2.48 31.49 21.44
N ALA A 5 1.30 31.12 20.91
CA ALA A 5 1.06 29.80 20.36
C ALA A 5 1.97 29.60 19.13
N GLY A 6 2.74 28.52 19.15
CA GLY A 6 3.58 28.10 18.03
C GLY A 6 2.70 27.65 16.87
N GLU A 7 2.84 28.36 15.78
CA GLU A 7 2.22 28.05 14.49
C GLU A 7 2.95 26.86 13.86
N VAL A 8 2.32 25.71 13.86
CA VAL A 8 2.83 24.53 13.16
C VAL A 8 2.48 24.69 11.69
N SER A 9 3.48 25.09 10.89
CA SER A 9 3.34 25.14 9.44
C SER A 9 3.05 23.75 8.89
N PRO A 10 2.02 23.57 8.03
CA PRO A 10 1.81 22.31 7.35
C PRO A 10 2.94 22.10 6.35
N VAL A 11 3.64 20.97 6.48
CA VAL A 11 4.57 20.47 5.47
C VAL A 11 3.77 20.30 4.18
N ALA A 12 4.00 21.16 3.21
CA ALA A 12 3.48 21.03 1.86
C ALA A 12 4.14 19.79 1.24
N ALA A 13 3.44 18.65 1.29
CA ALA A 13 3.73 17.55 0.40
C ALA A 13 3.51 18.08 -1.02
N GLY A 14 4.59 18.22 -1.80
CA GLY A 14 4.54 18.59 -3.19
C GLY A 14 3.65 17.60 -3.93
N ALA A 15 2.40 17.98 -4.17
CA ALA A 15 1.56 17.33 -5.16
C ALA A 15 2.24 17.59 -6.50
N ALA A 16 2.97 16.59 -7.01
CA ALA A 16 3.35 16.57 -8.41
C ALA A 16 2.04 16.76 -9.20
N ASP A 17 2.02 17.75 -10.06
CA ASP A 17 0.92 18.00 -11.00
C ASP A 17 0.77 16.74 -11.86
N ILE A 18 -0.08 15.83 -11.42
CA ILE A 18 -0.48 14.68 -12.20
C ILE A 18 -1.49 15.24 -13.20
N GLY A 19 -1.00 15.59 -14.40
CA GLY A 19 -1.81 16.06 -15.50
C GLY A 19 -3.08 15.22 -15.69
N PRO A 20 -4.03 15.64 -16.52
CA PRO A 20 -5.42 15.17 -16.50
C PRO A 20 -5.49 13.64 -16.43
N LEU A 21 -6.12 13.15 -15.35
CA LEU A 21 -6.35 11.74 -15.03
C LEU A 21 -7.24 11.03 -16.06
N ASN A 22 -6.84 11.08 -17.33
CA ASN A 22 -7.58 10.45 -18.42
C ASN A 22 -7.06 9.06 -18.79
N ALA A 23 -6.20 8.50 -17.95
CA ALA A 23 -5.97 7.06 -17.97
C ALA A 23 -7.05 6.44 -17.08
N ALA A 24 -7.98 5.68 -17.66
CA ALA A 24 -9.02 4.99 -16.91
C ALA A 24 -8.47 4.36 -15.64
N ASN A 25 -9.08 4.64 -14.48
CA ASN A 25 -8.69 4.06 -13.20
C ASN A 25 -8.66 2.53 -13.33
N TYR A 26 -7.65 1.90 -12.74
CA TYR A 26 -7.61 0.44 -12.69
C TYR A 26 -8.80 -0.05 -11.86
N ARG A 27 -9.57 -0.99 -12.42
CA ARG A 27 -10.67 -1.65 -11.72
C ARG A 27 -10.22 -3.03 -11.31
N ILE A 28 -10.12 -3.27 -10.01
CA ILE A 28 -9.82 -4.58 -9.45
C ILE A 28 -10.97 -5.53 -9.79
N THR A 29 -10.62 -6.71 -10.31
CA THR A 29 -11.53 -7.80 -10.63
C THR A 29 -11.18 -9.04 -9.82
N ASP A 30 -12.04 -10.06 -9.84
CA ASP A 30 -11.75 -11.33 -9.17
C ASP A 30 -10.54 -12.05 -9.81
N GLY A 31 -10.25 -11.78 -11.09
CA GLY A 31 -9.06 -12.29 -11.79
C GLY A 31 -7.74 -11.78 -11.24
N ASP A 32 -7.74 -10.65 -10.54
CA ASP A 32 -6.54 -10.08 -9.92
C ASP A 32 -6.08 -10.86 -8.67
N ARG A 33 -6.99 -11.62 -8.05
CA ARG A 33 -6.73 -12.48 -6.89
C ARG A 33 -6.00 -11.73 -5.77
N ILE A 34 -6.47 -10.52 -5.45
CA ILE A 34 -5.85 -9.62 -4.46
C ILE A 34 -5.88 -10.27 -3.07
N GLY A 35 -4.71 -10.33 -2.43
CA GLY A 35 -4.56 -10.88 -1.08
C GLY A 35 -4.58 -12.41 -1.00
N GLU A 36 -4.70 -13.09 -2.13
CA GLU A 36 -4.60 -14.55 -2.18
C GLU A 36 -3.15 -15.02 -2.14
N GLY A 37 -2.97 -16.29 -1.72
CA GLY A 37 -1.66 -16.93 -1.63
C GLY A 37 -0.99 -16.83 -0.26
N GLY A 38 0.14 -17.53 -0.14
CA GLY A 38 0.93 -17.60 1.09
C GLY A 38 1.72 -16.31 1.37
N LEU A 39 2.30 -16.23 2.57
CA LEU A 39 3.02 -15.03 3.03
C LEU A 39 4.17 -14.62 2.10
N LYS A 40 4.95 -15.57 1.61
CA LYS A 40 6.05 -15.29 0.66
C LYS A 40 5.54 -14.75 -0.67
N GLN A 41 4.36 -15.17 -1.12
CA GLN A 41 3.74 -14.62 -2.32
C GLN A 41 3.28 -13.18 -2.12
N LYS A 42 2.64 -12.89 -0.98
CA LYS A 42 2.23 -11.53 -0.60
C LYS A 42 3.43 -10.60 -0.51
N TYR A 43 4.53 -11.06 0.09
CA TYR A 43 5.78 -10.32 0.12
C TYR A 43 6.27 -9.98 -1.29
N ARG A 44 6.37 -10.98 -2.19
CA ARG A 44 6.82 -10.75 -3.58
C ARG A 44 5.91 -9.78 -4.33
N GLN A 45 4.59 -9.85 -4.11
CA GLN A 45 3.63 -8.91 -4.71
C GLN A 45 3.87 -7.48 -4.22
N ASN A 46 4.10 -7.28 -2.92
CA ASN A 46 4.42 -5.97 -2.36
C ASN A 46 5.72 -5.40 -2.94
N VAL A 47 6.79 -6.19 -2.98
CA VAL A 47 8.08 -5.78 -3.55
C VAL A 47 7.95 -5.44 -5.04
N ALA A 48 7.23 -6.26 -5.81
CA ALA A 48 6.98 -6.01 -7.23
C ALA A 48 6.22 -4.69 -7.45
N ALA A 49 5.21 -4.42 -6.62
CA ALA A 49 4.44 -3.16 -6.68
C ALA A 49 5.32 -1.94 -6.39
N ILE A 50 6.15 -2.00 -5.34
CA ILE A 50 7.08 -0.92 -4.98
C ILE A 50 8.10 -0.67 -6.09
N ARG A 51 8.72 -1.71 -6.62
CA ARG A 51 9.68 -1.59 -7.73
C ARG A 51 9.06 -1.01 -8.98
N THR A 52 7.84 -1.44 -9.31
CA THR A 52 7.09 -0.90 -10.46
C THR A 52 6.76 0.57 -10.27
N LEU A 53 6.28 0.95 -9.08
CA LEU A 53 5.99 2.36 -8.75
C LEU A 53 7.25 3.23 -8.88
N ARG A 54 8.37 2.81 -8.31
CA ARG A 54 9.65 3.56 -8.40
C ARG A 54 10.12 3.74 -9.83
N ARG A 55 10.00 2.71 -10.67
CA ARG A 55 10.34 2.79 -12.08
C ARG A 55 9.46 3.82 -12.80
N VAL A 56 8.15 3.75 -12.63
CA VAL A 56 7.19 4.68 -13.23
C VAL A 56 7.47 6.12 -12.78
N GLN A 57 7.78 6.33 -11.50
CA GLN A 57 8.16 7.65 -10.97
C GLN A 57 9.48 8.17 -11.56
N ALA A 58 10.50 7.32 -11.65
CA ALA A 58 11.78 7.69 -12.24
C ALA A 58 11.66 8.06 -13.73
N GLU A 59 10.78 7.40 -14.45
CA GLU A 59 10.49 7.68 -15.86
C GLU A 59 9.50 8.85 -16.05
N SER A 60 8.96 9.41 -14.97
CA SER A 60 8.01 10.54 -14.97
C SER A 60 6.85 10.36 -15.96
N ARG A 61 6.30 9.16 -16.03
CA ARG A 61 5.19 8.80 -16.92
C ARG A 61 4.03 8.13 -16.16
N PRO A 62 2.83 8.07 -16.72
CA PRO A 62 1.76 7.26 -16.16
C PRO A 62 2.06 5.76 -16.29
N PRO A 63 1.56 4.93 -15.34
CA PRO A 63 1.71 3.48 -15.42
C PRO A 63 0.87 2.88 -16.54
N THR A 64 1.40 1.84 -17.21
CA THR A 64 0.66 1.04 -18.19
C THR A 64 -0.44 0.20 -17.51
N PRO A 65 -1.41 -0.35 -18.26
CA PRO A 65 -2.42 -1.25 -17.68
C PRO A 65 -1.82 -2.44 -16.92
N GLU A 66 -0.75 -3.04 -17.44
CA GLU A 66 -0.03 -4.16 -16.81
C GLU A 66 0.65 -3.71 -15.51
N GLU A 67 1.29 -2.55 -15.52
CA GLU A 67 1.90 -1.97 -14.33
C GLU A 67 0.86 -1.61 -13.27
N LYS A 68 -0.30 -1.10 -13.65
CA LYS A 68 -1.43 -0.87 -12.75
C LYS A 68 -1.89 -2.17 -12.09
N SER A 69 -1.97 -3.29 -12.85
CA SER A 69 -2.30 -4.60 -12.32
C SER A 69 -1.28 -5.08 -11.29
N VAL A 70 0.02 -4.84 -11.52
CA VAL A 70 1.07 -5.19 -10.55
C VAL A 70 0.97 -4.34 -9.29
N ILE A 71 0.79 -3.02 -9.43
CA ILE A 71 0.67 -2.09 -8.30
C ILE A 71 -0.59 -2.41 -7.47
N ALA A 72 -1.70 -2.76 -8.10
CA ALA A 72 -2.95 -3.12 -7.43
C ALA A 72 -2.85 -4.37 -6.53
N LYS A 73 -1.83 -5.21 -6.74
CA LYS A 73 -1.57 -6.39 -5.89
C LYS A 73 -0.84 -6.08 -4.58
N TYR A 74 -0.52 -4.83 -4.31
CA TYR A 74 0.03 -4.43 -3.02
C TYR A 74 -1.00 -4.62 -1.91
N VAL A 75 -0.67 -5.43 -0.92
CA VAL A 75 -1.57 -5.77 0.19
C VAL A 75 -1.08 -5.25 1.55
N GLY A 76 -0.04 -4.44 1.56
CA GLY A 76 0.54 -3.90 2.79
C GLY A 76 1.31 -4.93 3.61
N TRP A 77 1.74 -4.52 4.80
CA TRP A 77 2.64 -5.29 5.66
C TRP A 77 1.95 -5.89 6.89
N GLY A 78 0.67 -5.61 7.12
CA GLY A 78 -0.06 -6.05 8.31
C GLY A 78 -0.06 -7.56 8.54
N GLY A 79 -0.02 -8.37 7.48
CA GLY A 79 0.07 -9.83 7.56
C GLY A 79 1.49 -10.40 7.48
N LEU A 80 2.54 -9.56 7.51
CA LEU A 80 3.94 -9.93 7.25
C LEU A 80 4.92 -9.47 8.34
N PRO A 81 4.61 -9.64 9.64
CA PRO A 81 5.49 -9.18 10.72
C PRO A 81 6.89 -9.81 10.67
N GLN A 82 7.02 -11.00 10.11
CA GLN A 82 8.28 -11.74 10.01
C GLN A 82 9.35 -11.00 9.19
N VAL A 83 8.93 -10.16 8.25
CA VAL A 83 9.85 -9.37 7.41
C VAL A 83 10.58 -8.29 8.23
N PHE A 84 9.99 -7.87 9.34
CA PHE A 84 10.53 -6.85 10.25
C PHE A 84 11.08 -7.42 11.56
N ALA A 85 11.02 -8.75 11.73
CA ALA A 85 11.61 -9.45 12.86
C ALA A 85 13.15 -9.48 12.75
N THR A 86 13.81 -9.89 13.84
CA THR A 86 15.26 -10.12 13.78
C THR A 86 15.57 -11.38 12.95
N PRO A 87 16.76 -11.49 12.34
CA PRO A 87 17.16 -12.70 11.63
C PRO A 87 17.13 -13.97 12.49
N GLU A 88 17.31 -13.81 13.82
CA GLU A 88 17.25 -14.89 14.81
C GLU A 88 15.81 -15.36 15.05
N ASP A 89 14.85 -14.43 15.09
CA ASP A 89 13.43 -14.73 15.33
C ASP A 89 12.73 -15.29 14.08
N ALA A 90 13.19 -14.91 12.89
CA ALA A 90 12.61 -15.35 11.64
C ALA A 90 13.67 -15.71 10.58
N PRO A 91 14.53 -16.72 10.84
CA PRO A 91 15.66 -17.04 9.96
C PRO A 91 15.24 -17.45 8.54
N GLN A 92 14.05 -18.00 8.37
CA GLN A 92 13.48 -18.36 7.06
C GLN A 92 13.06 -17.14 6.21
N TRP A 93 13.15 -15.92 6.77
CA TRP A 93 12.83 -14.66 6.09
C TRP A 93 14.05 -13.78 5.84
N ARG A 94 15.24 -14.29 6.15
CA ARG A 94 16.48 -13.51 6.09
C ARG A 94 16.71 -12.88 4.72
N ALA A 95 16.53 -13.64 3.66
CA ALA A 95 16.70 -13.14 2.30
C ALA A 95 15.73 -12.00 1.96
N GLU A 96 14.46 -12.11 2.39
CA GLU A 96 13.46 -11.07 2.20
C GLU A 96 13.71 -9.85 3.08
N GLN A 97 14.24 -10.04 4.28
CA GLN A 97 14.64 -8.94 5.18
C GLN A 97 15.78 -8.13 4.55
N GLU A 98 16.81 -8.82 4.03
CA GLU A 98 17.95 -8.19 3.34
C GLU A 98 17.51 -7.49 2.05
N GLU A 99 16.63 -8.12 1.25
CA GLU A 99 16.06 -7.52 0.04
C GLU A 99 15.26 -6.26 0.35
N LEU A 100 14.42 -6.29 1.38
CA LEU A 100 13.60 -5.14 1.76
C LEU A 100 14.46 -4.00 2.31
N ALA A 101 15.49 -4.31 3.11
CA ALA A 101 16.44 -3.32 3.62
C ALA A 101 17.24 -2.64 2.50
N ALA A 102 17.52 -3.34 1.42
CA ALA A 102 18.16 -2.77 0.23
C ALA A 102 17.19 -1.97 -0.65
N LEU A 103 15.89 -2.27 -0.56
CA LEU A 103 14.86 -1.64 -1.38
C LEU A 103 14.32 -0.35 -0.75
N LEU A 104 14.10 -0.30 0.54
CA LEU A 104 13.47 0.83 1.24
C LEU A 104 14.52 1.74 1.89
N GLU A 105 14.27 3.05 1.80
CA GLU A 105 15.02 4.02 2.60
C GLU A 105 14.67 3.87 4.10
N PRO A 106 15.53 4.35 5.04
CA PRO A 106 15.31 4.20 6.49
C PRO A 106 13.94 4.69 6.97
N ASP A 107 13.46 5.82 6.45
CA ASP A 107 12.16 6.39 6.82
C ASP A 107 10.99 5.56 6.25
N GLU A 108 11.14 5.04 5.04
CA GLU A 108 10.17 4.13 4.42
C GLU A 108 10.10 2.80 5.19
N MET A 109 11.25 2.27 5.61
CA MET A 109 11.33 1.05 6.42
C MET A 109 10.64 1.25 7.78
N SER A 110 10.87 2.39 8.42
CA SER A 110 10.22 2.76 9.69
C SER A 110 8.70 2.86 9.51
N SER A 111 8.25 3.53 8.47
CA SER A 111 6.83 3.67 8.13
C SER A 111 6.19 2.31 7.83
N ALA A 112 6.84 1.46 7.04
CA ALA A 112 6.37 0.12 6.73
C ALA A 112 6.22 -0.73 7.99
N ARG A 113 7.21 -0.72 8.87
CA ARG A 113 7.18 -1.43 10.17
C ARG A 113 6.02 -0.95 11.06
N ALA A 114 5.75 0.35 11.11
CA ALA A 114 4.66 0.91 11.90
C ALA A 114 3.28 0.42 11.43
N THR A 115 3.12 0.08 10.15
CA THR A 115 1.86 -0.42 9.59
C THR A 115 1.55 -1.86 9.96
N VAL A 116 2.53 -2.64 10.44
CA VAL A 116 2.34 -4.07 10.78
C VAL A 116 1.22 -4.27 11.81
N LEU A 117 1.09 -3.38 12.77
CA LEU A 117 0.08 -3.48 13.82
C LEU A 117 -1.28 -2.88 13.45
N ASN A 118 -1.33 -1.97 12.48
CA ASN A 118 -2.49 -1.10 12.28
C ASN A 118 -3.10 -1.18 10.87
N ALA A 119 -2.35 -1.61 9.86
CA ALA A 119 -2.80 -1.59 8.48
C ALA A 119 -3.20 -2.99 7.99
N HIS A 120 -4.40 -3.41 8.35
CA HIS A 120 -5.02 -4.63 7.83
C HIS A 120 -6.01 -4.26 6.74
N TYR A 121 -5.65 -4.51 5.48
CA TYR A 121 -6.52 -4.25 4.35
C TYR A 121 -7.56 -5.37 4.22
N PRO A 122 -8.87 -5.05 4.26
CA PRO A 122 -9.90 -6.05 4.09
C PRO A 122 -9.88 -6.63 2.67
N SER A 123 -10.23 -7.92 2.56
CA SER A 123 -10.32 -8.55 1.24
C SER A 123 -11.44 -7.97 0.39
N PRO A 124 -11.37 -8.05 -0.95
CA PRO A 124 -12.45 -7.60 -1.82
C PRO A 124 -13.81 -8.24 -1.48
N THR A 125 -13.83 -9.47 -0.99
CA THR A 125 -15.05 -10.16 -0.53
C THR A 125 -15.68 -9.47 0.66
N VAL A 126 -14.87 -9.07 1.65
CA VAL A 126 -15.34 -8.33 2.84
C VAL A 126 -15.87 -6.96 2.42
N ILE A 127 -15.15 -6.24 1.56
CA ILE A 127 -15.57 -4.92 1.05
C ILE A 127 -16.92 -5.03 0.34
N ARG A 128 -17.09 -6.01 -0.56
CA ARG A 128 -18.38 -6.25 -1.25
C ARG A 128 -19.51 -6.57 -0.26
N GLY A 129 -19.23 -7.38 0.77
CA GLY A 129 -20.20 -7.67 1.83
C GLY A 129 -20.64 -6.42 2.59
N MET A 130 -19.71 -5.53 2.90
CA MET A 130 -20.01 -4.24 3.55
C MET A 130 -20.90 -3.37 2.66
N TYR A 131 -20.58 -3.22 1.37
CA TYR A 131 -21.40 -2.46 0.43
C TYR A 131 -22.81 -3.06 0.28
N ALA A 132 -22.92 -4.38 0.15
CA ALA A 132 -24.22 -5.05 0.10
C ALA A 132 -25.07 -4.85 1.37
N ALA A 133 -24.43 -4.79 2.53
CA ALA A 133 -25.12 -4.48 3.79
C ALA A 133 -25.60 -3.02 3.80
N MET A 134 -24.80 -2.08 3.36
CA MET A 134 -25.17 -0.66 3.26
C MET A 134 -26.34 -0.44 2.31
N ASP A 135 -26.34 -1.10 1.13
CA ASP A 135 -27.45 -1.05 0.18
C ASP A 135 -28.76 -1.56 0.81
N ARG A 136 -28.72 -2.68 1.56
CA ARG A 136 -29.89 -3.21 2.29
C ARG A 136 -30.41 -2.28 3.37
N LEU A 137 -29.51 -1.48 3.99
CA LEU A 137 -29.87 -0.45 4.96
C LEU A 137 -30.40 0.84 4.29
N GLY A 138 -30.49 0.87 2.95
CA GLY A 138 -31.03 2.01 2.20
C GLY A 138 -30.05 3.15 1.95
N PHE A 139 -28.76 2.96 2.22
CA PHE A 139 -27.74 3.97 1.93
C PHE A 139 -27.55 4.10 0.42
N LYS A 140 -27.83 5.29 -0.13
CA LYS A 140 -27.75 5.56 -1.58
C LYS A 140 -26.54 6.43 -1.97
N HIS A 141 -26.23 7.43 -1.15
CA HIS A 141 -25.16 8.40 -1.40
C HIS A 141 -24.63 8.95 -0.08
N GLY A 142 -23.35 9.34 -0.06
CA GLY A 142 -22.70 9.98 1.07
C GLY A 142 -21.18 9.80 1.06
N ARG A 143 -20.50 10.53 1.97
CA ARG A 143 -19.08 10.27 2.29
C ARG A 143 -19.03 9.31 3.47
N ILE A 144 -18.16 8.32 3.36
CA ILE A 144 -17.86 7.39 4.44
C ILE A 144 -16.52 7.81 5.05
#